data_ce8c04816582adc4bdd8e89a0e722139
#
_entry.id   ce8c04816582adc4bdd8e89a0e722139
#
_cell.length_a   1.000
_cell.length_b   1.000
_cell.length_c   1.000
_cell.angle_alpha   90.00
_cell.angle_beta   90.00
_cell.angle_gamma   90.00
#
_symmetry.space_group_name_H-M   'P 1'
#
loop_
_entity.id
_entity.type
_entity.pdbx_description
1 polymer ?
#
loop_
_entity_poly.entity_id
_entity_poly.type
_entity_poly.pdbx_seq_one_letter_code
_entity_poly.pdbx_strand_id
1 'polypeptide(L)'
;MVRKALLGLTLAALAGSVGMANDRAPETGSRAQERLDRETARTAERSEERAARYAEERARIEERALQESDKAATDLAKLDADQVREQEKIAEDAAKAQEDFAEDSAKEAEDAAEEADKLAERDDDGGSSGSSQMMRDLGDSEGAEHDQDGFPVRRGEVVGMDFSAATLDAARARGFRVIERTRLGVLDREVVRLAAPAGMTSLAARKVMQDLDPKAVVDLVHYYGLNLTAGGKGKKIGGNPSLRRGNAPLAVGVIDTAVTNHAALSGTRIVSWQDGLQPGAPSAHGTAVASLIAGEGQATIYSANIFRGSASRPFTSADVIAEALEWNLAQGVQTINMSLAGPRNAILDRLIRDAVARGHTIVAAAGNGGPTAPPAYPAAVPGVVAVTAVDKDLKVYRYANRGRYITVAAPGVDIIAARAPGGYARFTGTSFATPHVTAWLARCRAGGASAPTCNERLRQTARDLGTTGFDETYGFGLID
;
A
#
# COMPACT_ATOMS: atom_id res chain seq x y z
N MET A 1 -13.42 -44.86 8.39
CA MET A 1 -12.07 -44.21 8.39
C MET A 1 -12.01 -42.92 7.58
N VAL A 2 -13.09 -42.10 7.47
CA VAL A 2 -13.09 -40.90 6.62
C VAL A 2 -13.56 -39.63 7.38
N ARG A 3 -13.78 -39.70 8.70
CA ARG A 3 -14.30 -38.57 9.52
C ARG A 3 -13.30 -37.88 10.45
N LYS A 4 -12.00 -38.12 10.34
CA LYS A 4 -10.96 -37.48 11.21
C LYS A 4 -10.22 -36.29 10.56
N ALA A 5 -10.58 -35.90 9.34
CA ALA A 5 -9.79 -34.90 8.58
C ALA A 5 -10.40 -33.49 8.54
N LEU A 6 -11.60 -33.25 9.08
CA LEU A 6 -12.26 -31.92 8.97
C LEU A 6 -12.27 -31.07 10.24
N LEU A 7 -11.83 -31.57 11.39
CA LEU A 7 -11.81 -30.77 12.64
C LEU A 7 -10.47 -30.03 12.92
N GLY A 8 -9.48 -30.19 12.08
CA GLY A 8 -8.14 -29.59 12.28
C GLY A 8 -7.90 -28.23 11.60
N LEU A 9 -8.80 -27.79 10.71
CA LEU A 9 -8.52 -26.64 9.82
C LEU A 9 -9.15 -25.31 10.24
N THR A 10 -10.06 -25.28 11.18
CA THR A 10 -10.73 -24.03 11.61
C THR A 10 -10.14 -23.37 12.87
N LEU A 11 -9.30 -24.05 13.64
CA LEU A 11 -8.64 -23.47 14.81
C LEU A 11 -7.26 -22.85 14.52
N ALA A 12 -6.66 -23.11 13.38
CA ALA A 12 -5.33 -22.59 13.04
C ALA A 12 -5.36 -21.16 12.47
N ALA A 13 -6.52 -20.66 12.07
CA ALA A 13 -6.65 -19.33 11.46
C ALA A 13 -6.81 -18.18 12.48
N LEU A 14 -7.06 -18.49 13.76
CA LEU A 14 -7.28 -17.47 14.81
C LEU A 14 -6.14 -17.36 15.85
N ALA A 15 -5.16 -18.24 15.81
CA ALA A 15 -4.08 -18.28 16.80
C ALA A 15 -2.74 -17.68 16.30
N GLY A 16 -2.68 -17.11 15.10
CA GLY A 16 -1.45 -16.67 14.44
C GLY A 16 -1.04 -15.21 14.62
N SER A 17 -1.74 -14.42 15.43
CA SER A 17 -1.45 -12.97 15.51
C SER A 17 -1.29 -12.38 16.92
N VAL A 18 -0.82 -13.15 17.90
CA VAL A 18 -0.44 -12.58 19.20
C VAL A 18 1.03 -12.89 19.45
N GLY A 19 1.90 -11.97 19.07
CA GLY A 19 3.34 -12.04 19.28
C GLY A 19 4.00 -10.66 19.28
N MET A 20 4.02 -10.05 20.46
CA MET A 20 4.96 -9.01 20.92
C MET A 20 5.00 -7.67 20.14
N ALA A 21 4.29 -6.70 20.66
CA ALA A 21 4.64 -5.29 20.49
C ALA A 21 4.96 -4.71 21.87
N ASN A 22 6.17 -4.18 22.01
CA ASN A 22 6.53 -3.30 23.12
C ASN A 22 6.92 -1.94 22.58
N ASP A 23 6.33 -0.94 23.20
CA ASP A 23 6.69 0.47 23.35
C ASP A 23 6.28 1.50 22.29
N ARG A 24 5.26 2.27 22.74
CA ARG A 24 4.96 3.69 22.51
C ARG A 24 4.56 4.15 21.11
N ALA A 25 3.25 4.18 20.91
CA ALA A 25 2.60 4.95 19.84
C ALA A 25 1.69 6.05 20.43
N PRO A 26 1.39 7.14 19.72
CA PRO A 26 0.60 8.26 20.20
C PRO A 26 -0.88 7.92 20.39
N GLU A 27 -1.49 8.58 21.38
CA GLU A 27 -2.68 8.16 22.14
C GLU A 27 -4.05 8.20 21.43
N THR A 28 -4.20 8.41 20.14
CA THR A 28 -5.52 8.58 19.51
C THR A 28 -5.98 7.44 18.58
N GLY A 29 -5.09 6.74 17.88
CA GLY A 29 -5.45 5.50 17.15
C GLY A 29 -5.51 4.25 18.06
N SER A 30 -5.00 4.39 19.26
CA SER A 30 -4.80 3.35 20.28
C SER A 30 -6.12 2.84 20.90
N ARG A 31 -7.13 3.68 21.09
CA ARG A 31 -8.32 3.29 21.90
C ARG A 31 -9.26 2.35 21.17
N ALA A 32 -9.51 2.54 19.90
CA ALA A 32 -10.37 1.65 19.11
C ALA A 32 -9.68 0.30 18.87
N GLN A 33 -8.39 0.31 18.55
CA GLN A 33 -7.59 -0.92 18.39
C GLN A 33 -7.47 -1.69 19.72
N GLU A 34 -7.17 -1.03 20.83
CA GLU A 34 -7.13 -1.67 22.15
C GLU A 34 -8.49 -2.21 22.60
N ARG A 35 -9.59 -1.61 22.14
CA ARG A 35 -10.94 -2.09 22.38
C ARG A 35 -11.24 -3.35 21.59
N LEU A 36 -10.91 -3.35 20.29
CA LEU A 36 -11.03 -4.53 19.43
C LEU A 36 -10.16 -5.68 19.92
N ASP A 37 -8.89 -5.40 20.24
CA ASP A 37 -7.96 -6.42 20.75
C ASP A 37 -8.45 -7.04 22.08
N ARG A 38 -8.99 -6.20 22.99
CA ARG A 38 -9.60 -6.68 24.25
C ARG A 38 -10.87 -7.48 24.02
N GLU A 39 -11.70 -7.08 23.06
CA GLU A 39 -12.95 -7.77 22.73
C GLU A 39 -12.69 -9.09 22.02
N THR A 40 -11.71 -9.09 21.09
CA THR A 40 -11.22 -10.30 20.41
C THR A 40 -10.59 -11.29 21.40
N ALA A 41 -9.74 -10.81 22.31
CA ALA A 41 -9.14 -11.65 23.34
C ALA A 41 -10.19 -12.25 24.29
N ARG A 42 -11.17 -11.47 24.75
CA ARG A 42 -12.27 -11.96 25.56
C ARG A 42 -13.16 -12.98 24.84
N THR A 43 -13.36 -12.77 23.53
CA THR A 43 -14.15 -13.69 22.70
C THR A 43 -13.40 -15.00 22.49
N ALA A 44 -12.09 -14.95 22.27
CA ALA A 44 -11.23 -16.13 22.16
C ALA A 44 -11.21 -16.92 23.49
N GLU A 45 -11.00 -16.25 24.63
CA GLU A 45 -11.00 -16.88 25.96
C GLU A 45 -12.35 -17.55 26.28
N ARG A 46 -13.48 -16.87 26.02
CA ARG A 46 -14.81 -17.46 26.14
C ARG A 46 -15.03 -18.65 25.24
N SER A 47 -14.48 -18.61 24.02
CA SER A 47 -14.54 -19.71 23.04
C SER A 47 -13.79 -20.94 23.57
N GLU A 48 -12.56 -20.73 24.09
CA GLU A 48 -11.75 -21.82 24.65
C GLU A 48 -12.41 -22.44 25.91
N GLU A 49 -12.90 -21.60 26.82
CA GLU A 49 -13.61 -22.11 28.03
C GLU A 49 -14.85 -22.92 27.68
N ARG A 50 -15.61 -22.49 26.65
CA ARG A 50 -16.81 -23.21 26.21
C ARG A 50 -16.44 -24.49 25.49
N ALA A 51 -15.44 -24.46 24.62
CA ALA A 51 -14.95 -25.65 23.93
C ALA A 51 -14.47 -26.72 24.96
N ALA A 52 -13.79 -26.28 26.04
CA ALA A 52 -13.37 -27.16 27.10
C ALA A 52 -14.58 -27.78 27.83
N ARG A 53 -15.64 -27.02 28.17
CA ARG A 53 -16.87 -27.54 28.76
C ARG A 53 -17.58 -28.54 27.85
N TYR A 54 -17.71 -28.25 26.56
CA TYR A 54 -18.32 -29.19 25.61
C TYR A 54 -17.53 -30.48 25.51
N ALA A 55 -16.18 -30.38 25.49
CA ALA A 55 -15.34 -31.59 25.46
C ALA A 55 -15.50 -32.46 26.70
N GLU A 56 -15.62 -31.85 27.89
CA GLU A 56 -15.86 -32.58 29.15
C GLU A 56 -17.26 -33.24 29.19
N GLU A 57 -18.29 -32.52 28.74
CA GLU A 57 -19.64 -33.03 28.70
C GLU A 57 -19.78 -34.15 27.63
N ARG A 58 -19.15 -34.00 26.52
CA ARG A 58 -19.05 -35.03 25.46
C ARG A 58 -18.38 -36.30 25.99
N ALA A 59 -17.26 -36.18 26.72
CA ALA A 59 -16.59 -37.31 27.31
C ALA A 59 -17.52 -38.07 28.34
N ARG A 60 -18.29 -37.34 29.11
CA ARG A 60 -19.29 -37.95 30.06
C ARG A 60 -20.41 -38.67 29.30
N ILE A 61 -20.88 -38.13 28.19
CA ILE A 61 -21.92 -38.77 27.35
C ILE A 61 -21.35 -40.02 26.67
N GLU A 62 -20.15 -39.96 26.12
CA GLU A 62 -19.46 -41.10 25.50
C GLU A 62 -19.22 -42.25 26.51
N GLU A 63 -18.89 -41.93 27.76
CA GLU A 63 -18.74 -42.91 28.85
C GLU A 63 -20.10 -43.59 29.19
N ARG A 64 -21.21 -42.84 29.17
CA ARG A 64 -22.58 -43.39 29.33
C ARG A 64 -23.04 -44.19 28.13
N ALA A 65 -22.59 -43.83 26.91
CA ALA A 65 -22.93 -44.52 25.66
C ALA A 65 -22.46 -45.99 25.63
N LEU A 66 -21.46 -46.30 26.41
CA LEU A 66 -20.99 -47.67 26.62
C LEU A 66 -22.00 -48.51 27.44
N GLN A 67 -22.96 -47.85 28.10
CA GLN A 67 -23.96 -48.51 28.97
C GLN A 67 -25.40 -48.47 28.39
N GLU A 68 -25.79 -47.48 27.52
CA GLU A 68 -27.15 -47.35 26.93
C GLU A 68 -27.12 -46.68 25.55
N SER A 69 -27.23 -47.49 24.47
CA SER A 69 -26.85 -47.04 23.12
C SER A 69 -27.73 -45.97 22.44
N ASP A 70 -29.04 -45.95 22.60
CA ASP A 70 -29.88 -45.05 21.76
C ASP A 70 -30.11 -43.64 22.34
N LYS A 71 -30.17 -43.51 23.64
CA LYS A 71 -30.35 -42.21 24.32
C LYS A 71 -29.07 -41.35 24.26
N ALA A 72 -27.94 -42.01 24.46
CA ALA A 72 -26.65 -41.36 24.39
C ALA A 72 -26.31 -40.82 23.01
N ALA A 73 -26.70 -41.52 21.94
CA ALA A 73 -26.53 -41.02 20.56
C ALA A 73 -27.35 -39.75 20.28
N THR A 74 -28.57 -39.69 20.84
CA THR A 74 -29.45 -38.51 20.69
C THR A 74 -28.90 -37.30 21.49
N ASP A 75 -28.39 -37.54 22.68
CA ASP A 75 -27.80 -36.49 23.54
C ASP A 75 -26.50 -35.95 22.95
N LEU A 76 -25.68 -36.82 22.31
CA LEU A 76 -24.46 -36.42 21.60
C LEU A 76 -24.77 -35.54 20.37
N ALA A 77 -25.79 -35.95 19.60
CA ALA A 77 -26.20 -35.18 18.41
C ALA A 77 -26.74 -33.79 18.77
N LYS A 78 -27.43 -33.68 19.95
CA LYS A 78 -27.90 -32.40 20.44
C LYS A 78 -26.74 -31.50 20.90
N LEU A 79 -25.77 -32.07 21.62
CA LEU A 79 -24.58 -31.32 22.06
C LEU A 79 -23.75 -30.80 20.89
N ASP A 80 -23.55 -31.63 19.86
CA ASP A 80 -22.86 -31.20 18.59
C ASP A 80 -23.64 -30.06 17.91
N ALA A 81 -24.98 -30.09 17.88
CA ALA A 81 -25.81 -29.03 17.32
C ALA A 81 -25.76 -27.73 18.17
N ASP A 82 -25.70 -27.85 19.48
CA ASP A 82 -25.55 -26.67 20.37
C ASP A 82 -24.15 -26.04 20.22
N GLN A 83 -23.11 -26.84 20.07
CA GLN A 83 -21.75 -26.36 19.82
C GLN A 83 -21.66 -25.60 18.48
N VAL A 84 -22.32 -26.10 17.42
CA VAL A 84 -22.37 -25.41 16.12
C VAL A 84 -23.07 -24.07 16.24
N ARG A 85 -24.21 -23.99 16.89
CA ARG A 85 -24.94 -22.74 17.12
C ARG A 85 -24.15 -21.73 17.91
N GLU A 86 -23.40 -22.19 18.90
CA GLU A 86 -22.55 -21.31 19.70
C GLU A 86 -21.35 -20.76 18.90
N GLN A 87 -20.75 -21.59 18.02
CA GLN A 87 -19.71 -21.15 17.10
C GLN A 87 -20.23 -20.13 16.06
N GLU A 88 -21.44 -20.34 15.55
CA GLU A 88 -22.12 -19.39 14.66
C GLU A 88 -22.33 -18.05 15.35
N LYS A 89 -22.79 -18.06 16.61
CA LYS A 89 -22.97 -16.84 17.39
C LYS A 89 -21.66 -16.10 17.69
N ILE A 90 -20.59 -16.84 18.00
CA ILE A 90 -19.23 -16.25 18.19
C ILE A 90 -18.76 -15.61 16.89
N ALA A 91 -19.01 -16.24 15.74
CA ALA A 91 -18.65 -15.69 14.45
C ALA A 91 -19.46 -14.43 14.11
N GLU A 92 -20.76 -14.41 14.47
CA GLU A 92 -21.63 -13.23 14.30
C GLU A 92 -21.20 -12.07 15.21
N ASP A 93 -20.89 -12.34 16.48
CA ASP A 93 -20.38 -11.34 17.43
C ASP A 93 -19.01 -10.78 16.97
N ALA A 94 -18.12 -11.63 16.41
CA ALA A 94 -16.86 -11.21 15.86
C ALA A 94 -17.01 -10.36 14.58
N ALA A 95 -17.95 -10.72 13.71
CA ALA A 95 -18.28 -9.94 12.51
C ALA A 95 -18.82 -8.56 12.88
N LYS A 96 -19.69 -8.48 13.88
CA LYS A 96 -20.23 -7.23 14.41
C LYS A 96 -19.15 -6.35 15.03
N ALA A 97 -18.23 -6.93 15.81
CA ALA A 97 -17.09 -6.19 16.37
C ALA A 97 -16.17 -5.61 15.28
N GLN A 98 -16.01 -6.32 14.14
CA GLN A 98 -15.29 -5.81 12.97
C GLN A 98 -16.05 -4.69 12.26
N GLU A 99 -17.38 -4.76 12.20
CA GLU A 99 -18.22 -3.71 11.62
C GLU A 99 -18.18 -2.43 12.49
N ASP A 100 -18.33 -2.56 13.81
CA ASP A 100 -18.21 -1.45 14.77
C ASP A 100 -16.81 -0.81 14.71
N PHE A 101 -15.74 -1.61 14.60
CA PHE A 101 -14.37 -1.12 14.39
C PHE A 101 -14.22 -0.37 13.07
N ALA A 102 -14.82 -0.87 11.99
CA ALA A 102 -14.79 -0.22 10.70
C ALA A 102 -15.52 1.14 10.72
N GLU A 103 -16.66 1.23 11.45
CA GLU A 103 -17.38 2.48 11.66
C GLU A 103 -16.59 3.47 12.52
N ASP A 104 -16.00 3.03 13.63
CA ASP A 104 -15.15 3.87 14.49
C ASP A 104 -13.91 4.36 13.74
N SER A 105 -13.26 3.48 12.97
CA SER A 105 -12.11 3.85 12.11
C SER A 105 -12.48 4.81 10.99
N ALA A 106 -13.68 4.67 10.42
CA ALA A 106 -14.19 5.59 9.42
C ALA A 106 -14.47 6.99 10.01
N LYS A 107 -14.97 7.03 11.24
CA LYS A 107 -15.21 8.27 11.97
C LYS A 107 -13.90 8.96 12.38
N GLU A 108 -12.92 8.21 12.88
CA GLU A 108 -11.58 8.74 13.17
C GLU A 108 -10.90 9.28 11.91
N ALA A 109 -11.11 8.64 10.75
CA ALA A 109 -10.64 9.13 9.47
C ALA A 109 -11.36 10.41 9.01
N GLU A 110 -12.63 10.56 9.34
CA GLU A 110 -13.41 11.78 9.06
C GLU A 110 -12.96 12.94 9.96
N ASP A 111 -12.73 12.68 11.25
CA ASP A 111 -12.22 13.66 12.22
C ASP A 111 -10.78 14.10 11.86
N ALA A 112 -9.90 13.16 11.45
CA ALA A 112 -8.55 13.45 10.99
C ALA A 112 -8.53 14.25 9.67
N ALA A 113 -9.48 13.99 8.78
CA ALA A 113 -9.64 14.76 7.54
C ALA A 113 -10.13 16.21 7.83
N GLU A 114 -10.99 16.37 8.84
CA GLU A 114 -11.46 17.70 9.29
C GLU A 114 -10.32 18.49 9.98
N GLU A 115 -9.45 17.81 10.74
CA GLU A 115 -8.28 18.42 11.37
C GLU A 115 -7.22 18.81 10.32
N ALA A 116 -6.99 17.97 9.32
CA ALA A 116 -6.12 18.26 8.19
C ALA A 116 -6.64 19.48 7.37
N ASP A 117 -7.95 19.61 7.19
CA ASP A 117 -8.59 20.77 6.53
C ASP A 117 -8.37 22.07 7.36
N LYS A 118 -8.45 21.99 8.69
CA LYS A 118 -8.19 23.13 9.59
C LYS A 118 -6.71 23.54 9.59
N LEU A 119 -5.79 22.59 9.40
CA LEU A 119 -4.37 22.88 9.27
C LEU A 119 -4.03 23.48 7.90
N ALA A 120 -4.69 23.04 6.83
CA ALA A 120 -4.52 23.60 5.48
C ALA A 120 -5.02 25.06 5.37
N GLU A 121 -6.03 25.45 6.15
CA GLU A 121 -6.50 26.85 6.21
C GLU A 121 -5.52 27.80 6.91
N ARG A 122 -4.59 27.27 7.75
CA ARG A 122 -3.58 28.06 8.44
C ARG A 122 -2.31 28.33 7.63
N ASP A 123 -2.06 27.52 6.60
CA ASP A 123 -0.82 27.58 5.80
C ASP A 123 -0.93 28.46 4.55
N ASP A 124 -1.99 29.23 4.37
CA ASP A 124 -2.17 30.08 3.17
C ASP A 124 -1.24 31.32 3.16
N ASP A 125 -0.47 31.55 4.23
CA ASP A 125 0.37 32.74 4.38
C ASP A 125 1.90 32.47 4.52
N GLY A 126 2.42 31.26 4.25
CA GLY A 126 3.85 31.00 4.44
C GLY A 126 4.42 29.82 3.67
N GLY A 127 4.95 30.08 2.48
CA GLY A 127 5.51 29.13 1.54
C GLY A 127 6.58 28.15 2.07
N SER A 128 6.16 26.96 2.45
CA SER A 128 7.00 25.76 2.49
C SER A 128 6.15 24.59 2.07
N SER A 129 6.60 23.83 1.06
CA SER A 129 5.83 22.70 0.51
C SER A 129 5.50 21.70 1.62
N GLY A 130 4.20 21.50 1.90
CA GLY A 130 3.71 20.63 2.97
C GLY A 130 4.23 19.18 2.90
N SER A 131 4.60 18.71 1.73
CA SER A 131 5.19 17.38 1.53
C SER A 131 6.59 17.22 2.13
N SER A 132 7.45 18.23 2.03
CA SER A 132 8.81 18.19 2.63
C SER A 132 8.75 18.31 4.15
N GLN A 133 7.77 19.02 4.68
CA GLN A 133 7.53 19.12 6.11
C GLN A 133 6.96 17.81 6.65
N MET A 134 5.95 17.25 6.00
CA MET A 134 5.35 15.97 6.37
C MET A 134 6.38 14.82 6.41
N MET A 135 7.33 14.78 5.46
CA MET A 135 8.39 13.78 5.46
C MET A 135 9.40 13.98 6.60
N ARG A 136 9.67 15.23 7.02
CA ARG A 136 10.51 15.52 8.20
C ARG A 136 9.80 15.10 9.50
N ASP A 137 8.53 15.43 9.63
CA ASP A 137 7.71 15.11 10.81
C ASP A 137 7.52 13.59 10.99
N LEU A 138 7.54 12.80 9.91
CA LEU A 138 7.55 11.33 9.98
C LEU A 138 8.82 10.80 10.65
N GLY A 139 9.98 11.39 10.34
CA GLY A 139 11.25 11.01 10.95
C GLY A 139 11.25 11.19 12.46
N ASP A 140 10.66 12.26 12.95
CA ASP A 140 10.63 12.58 14.38
C ASP A 140 9.67 11.64 15.16
N SER A 141 8.57 11.21 14.55
CA SER A 141 7.56 10.36 15.20
C SER A 141 7.96 8.88 15.30
N GLU A 142 8.72 8.35 14.33
CA GLU A 142 9.11 6.93 14.25
C GLU A 142 10.52 6.66 14.80
N GLY A 143 11.18 7.66 15.40
CA GLY A 143 12.57 7.55 15.85
C GLY A 143 13.54 7.32 14.70
N ALA A 144 13.25 7.85 13.53
CA ALA A 144 14.07 7.73 12.34
C ALA A 144 15.41 8.46 12.46
N GLU A 145 16.34 8.12 11.59
CA GLU A 145 17.49 8.95 11.24
C GLU A 145 17.18 9.70 9.94
N HIS A 146 18.04 10.62 9.56
CA HIS A 146 17.94 11.33 8.29
C HIS A 146 19.18 11.05 7.44
N ASP A 147 18.98 10.96 6.14
CA ASP A 147 20.08 10.92 5.19
C ASP A 147 20.74 12.32 5.03
N GLN A 148 21.71 12.41 4.14
CA GLN A 148 22.45 13.65 3.87
C GLN A 148 21.60 14.77 3.25
N ASP A 149 20.47 14.42 2.65
CA ASP A 149 19.52 15.32 1.99
C ASP A 149 18.31 15.64 2.89
N GLY A 150 18.31 15.11 4.13
CA GLY A 150 17.29 15.33 5.14
C GLY A 150 16.06 14.43 5.00
N PHE A 151 16.12 13.36 4.20
CA PHE A 151 15.02 12.40 4.11
C PHE A 151 15.06 11.37 5.25
N PRO A 152 13.89 11.01 5.82
CA PRO A 152 13.84 10.06 6.92
C PRO A 152 14.16 8.64 6.44
N VAL A 153 14.96 7.96 7.27
CA VAL A 153 15.39 6.57 7.06
C VAL A 153 15.21 5.77 8.34
N ARG A 154 15.02 4.48 8.22
CA ARG A 154 14.89 3.58 9.36
C ARG A 154 16.21 3.53 10.13
N ARG A 155 16.15 3.89 11.43
CA ARG A 155 17.31 4.01 12.31
C ARG A 155 18.09 2.70 12.41
N GLY A 156 19.42 2.79 12.23
CA GLY A 156 20.32 1.66 12.42
C GLY A 156 20.09 0.50 11.44
N GLU A 157 19.43 0.76 10.30
CA GLU A 157 19.19 -0.27 9.29
C GLU A 157 19.73 0.13 7.92
N VAL A 158 20.13 -0.87 7.16
CA VAL A 158 20.51 -0.73 5.75
C VAL A 158 19.88 -1.85 4.95
N VAL A 159 19.66 -1.59 3.68
CA VAL A 159 19.17 -2.59 2.71
C VAL A 159 20.20 -2.76 1.60
N GLY A 160 20.41 -4.00 1.21
CA GLY A 160 21.31 -4.32 0.10
C GLY A 160 20.74 -5.41 -0.78
N MET A 161 21.30 -5.55 -1.96
CA MET A 161 20.84 -6.50 -2.96
C MET A 161 21.99 -7.34 -3.47
N ASP A 162 21.72 -8.66 -3.58
CA ASP A 162 22.60 -9.66 -4.15
C ASP A 162 23.97 -9.79 -3.41
N PHE A 163 23.96 -9.69 -2.08
CA PHE A 163 25.16 -9.92 -1.28
C PHE A 163 25.68 -11.35 -1.41
N SER A 164 26.98 -11.49 -1.55
CA SER A 164 27.61 -12.80 -1.44
C SER A 164 27.54 -13.36 -0.01
N ALA A 165 27.62 -14.69 0.13
CA ALA A 165 27.72 -15.32 1.45
C ALA A 165 28.93 -14.77 2.25
N ALA A 166 30.06 -14.58 1.59
CA ALA A 166 31.27 -14.01 2.20
C ALA A 166 31.04 -12.58 2.70
N THR A 167 30.30 -11.75 1.95
CA THR A 167 29.93 -10.40 2.37
C THR A 167 29.08 -10.42 3.64
N LEU A 168 28.08 -11.30 3.68
CA LEU A 168 27.21 -11.44 4.86
C LEU A 168 27.94 -11.98 6.08
N ASP A 169 28.89 -12.90 5.90
CA ASP A 169 29.74 -13.42 6.98
C ASP A 169 30.68 -12.32 7.50
N ALA A 170 31.30 -11.56 6.61
CA ALA A 170 32.13 -10.40 6.99
C ALA A 170 31.32 -9.30 7.70
N ALA A 171 30.07 -9.07 7.31
CA ALA A 171 29.15 -8.17 7.99
C ALA A 171 28.81 -8.67 9.40
N ARG A 172 28.46 -9.96 9.56
CA ARG A 172 28.21 -10.58 10.87
C ARG A 172 29.41 -10.45 11.81
N ALA A 173 30.62 -10.69 11.29
CA ALA A 173 31.85 -10.53 12.07
C ALA A 173 32.06 -9.09 12.58
N ARG A 174 31.43 -8.10 11.93
CA ARG A 174 31.41 -6.69 12.35
C ARG A 174 30.19 -6.30 13.18
N GLY A 175 29.38 -7.28 13.60
CA GLY A 175 28.21 -7.10 14.45
C GLY A 175 26.92 -6.74 13.71
N PHE A 176 26.91 -6.77 12.39
CA PHE A 176 25.65 -6.67 11.64
C PHE A 176 24.78 -7.90 11.83
N ARG A 177 23.48 -7.72 11.86
CA ARG A 177 22.52 -8.81 11.98
C ARG A 177 21.54 -8.76 10.81
N VAL A 178 21.37 -9.87 10.13
CA VAL A 178 20.33 -10.01 9.12
C VAL A 178 18.96 -9.95 9.81
N ILE A 179 18.14 -8.97 9.42
CA ILE A 179 16.75 -8.81 9.86
C ILE A 179 15.86 -9.65 8.97
N GLU A 180 16.05 -9.52 7.64
CA GLU A 180 15.18 -10.11 6.65
C GLU A 180 15.93 -10.42 5.36
N ARG A 181 15.48 -11.45 4.67
CA ARG A 181 15.94 -11.82 3.32
C ARG A 181 14.71 -12.09 2.46
N THR A 182 14.52 -11.29 1.44
CA THR A 182 13.41 -11.41 0.51
C THR A 182 13.92 -11.84 -0.86
N ARG A 183 13.50 -13.01 -1.31
CA ARG A 183 13.79 -13.49 -2.67
C ARG A 183 12.73 -12.91 -3.62
N LEU A 184 13.19 -12.13 -4.59
CA LEU A 184 12.38 -11.58 -5.68
C LEU A 184 12.53 -12.49 -6.90
N GLY A 185 11.60 -13.46 -7.03
CA GLY A 185 11.72 -14.58 -7.97
C GLY A 185 11.61 -14.14 -9.43
N VAL A 186 10.71 -13.21 -9.74
CA VAL A 186 10.50 -12.68 -11.11
C VAL A 186 11.67 -11.80 -11.52
N LEU A 187 12.19 -10.98 -10.61
CA LEU A 187 13.33 -10.11 -10.89
C LEU A 187 14.67 -10.84 -10.80
N ASP A 188 14.66 -12.07 -10.24
CA ASP A 188 15.86 -12.88 -9.97
C ASP A 188 16.89 -12.13 -9.11
N ARG A 189 16.40 -11.57 -7.98
CA ARG A 189 17.17 -10.81 -7.02
C ARG A 189 16.95 -11.31 -5.60
N GLU A 190 17.90 -11.04 -4.72
CA GLU A 190 17.72 -11.15 -3.28
C GLU A 190 17.95 -9.80 -2.62
N VAL A 191 16.95 -9.33 -1.89
CA VAL A 191 17.05 -8.12 -1.05
C VAL A 191 17.26 -8.54 0.38
N VAL A 192 18.26 -7.96 1.04
CA VAL A 192 18.62 -8.28 2.43
C VAL A 192 18.62 -7.00 3.25
N ARG A 193 17.85 -7.00 4.34
CA ARG A 193 17.83 -5.94 5.32
C ARG A 193 18.68 -6.31 6.53
N LEU A 194 19.55 -5.41 6.93
CA LEU A 194 20.53 -5.61 7.99
C LEU A 194 20.35 -4.57 9.10
N ALA A 195 20.36 -5.01 10.35
CA ALA A 195 20.56 -4.13 11.49
C ALA A 195 22.07 -3.87 11.66
N ALA A 196 22.41 -2.61 11.84
CA ALA A 196 23.76 -2.19 12.19
C ALA A 196 24.08 -2.53 13.66
N PRO A 197 25.37 -2.62 14.02
CA PRO A 197 25.80 -2.71 15.42
C PRO A 197 25.27 -1.53 16.26
N ALA A 198 25.02 -1.77 17.55
CA ALA A 198 24.56 -0.74 18.46
C ALA A 198 25.45 0.51 18.43
N GLY A 199 24.85 1.68 18.32
CA GLY A 199 25.55 2.97 18.26
C GLY A 199 26.07 3.37 16.87
N MET A 200 25.93 2.51 15.86
CA MET A 200 26.29 2.85 14.48
C MET A 200 25.06 3.47 13.78
N THR A 201 25.23 4.64 13.16
CA THR A 201 24.17 5.28 12.36
C THR A 201 23.94 4.54 11.04
N SER A 202 22.75 4.68 10.46
CA SER A 202 22.40 4.09 9.16
C SER A 202 23.35 4.55 8.05
N LEU A 203 23.77 5.82 8.04
CA LEU A 203 24.75 6.35 7.09
C LEU A 203 26.13 5.66 7.23
N ALA A 204 26.61 5.48 8.46
CA ALA A 204 27.86 4.76 8.71
C ALA A 204 27.75 3.29 8.32
N ALA A 205 26.61 2.65 8.61
CA ALA A 205 26.34 1.27 8.25
C ALA A 205 26.34 1.06 6.73
N ARG A 206 25.69 1.96 5.98
CA ARG A 206 25.71 1.95 4.50
C ARG A 206 27.14 2.01 3.97
N LYS A 207 27.95 2.94 4.50
CA LYS A 207 29.35 3.06 4.10
C LYS A 207 30.13 1.78 4.35
N VAL A 208 30.00 1.18 5.54
CA VAL A 208 30.69 -0.09 5.87
C VAL A 208 30.28 -1.21 4.92
N MET A 209 29.00 -1.32 4.59
CA MET A 209 28.53 -2.37 3.69
C MET A 209 28.98 -2.13 2.25
N GLN A 210 29.03 -0.89 1.77
CA GLN A 210 29.58 -0.53 0.46
C GLN A 210 31.09 -0.82 0.37
N ASP A 211 31.84 -0.58 1.44
CA ASP A 211 33.27 -0.89 1.50
C ASP A 211 33.53 -2.41 1.55
N LEU A 212 32.63 -3.19 2.18
CA LEU A 212 32.69 -4.65 2.23
C LEU A 212 32.41 -5.31 0.88
N ASP A 213 31.48 -4.75 0.13
CA ASP A 213 31.10 -5.25 -1.19
C ASP A 213 30.81 -4.07 -2.15
N PRO A 214 31.84 -3.55 -2.79
CA PRO A 214 31.70 -2.44 -3.74
C PRO A 214 30.87 -2.78 -5.00
N LYS A 215 30.55 -4.07 -5.22
CA LYS A 215 29.72 -4.53 -6.35
C LYS A 215 28.26 -4.64 -5.99
N ALA A 216 27.94 -4.79 -4.70
CA ALA A 216 26.58 -4.86 -4.24
C ALA A 216 25.89 -3.50 -4.32
N VAL A 217 24.61 -3.51 -4.56
CA VAL A 217 23.78 -2.32 -4.41
C VAL A 217 23.38 -2.21 -2.94
N VAL A 218 23.81 -1.15 -2.27
CA VAL A 218 23.52 -0.92 -0.84
C VAL A 218 22.98 0.48 -0.66
N ASP A 219 21.88 0.61 0.07
CA ASP A 219 21.30 1.89 0.42
C ASP A 219 20.64 1.88 1.80
N LEU A 220 20.13 3.04 2.20
CA LEU A 220 19.35 3.24 3.41
C LEU A 220 17.92 2.72 3.22
N VAL A 221 17.25 2.38 4.31
CA VAL A 221 15.82 2.03 4.28
C VAL A 221 15.02 3.32 4.36
N HIS A 222 14.88 4.01 3.22
CA HIS A 222 14.13 5.27 3.12
C HIS A 222 12.64 5.07 3.34
N TYR A 223 12.01 6.04 3.98
CA TYR A 223 10.56 6.15 4.06
C TYR A 223 9.99 6.92 2.87
N TYR A 224 8.78 6.53 2.47
CA TYR A 224 7.99 7.16 1.41
C TYR A 224 6.62 7.50 1.97
N GLY A 225 6.05 8.61 1.52
CA GLY A 225 4.73 9.08 1.92
C GLY A 225 3.78 9.25 0.75
N LEU A 226 2.48 9.35 1.04
CA LEU A 226 1.52 9.91 0.12
C LEU A 226 1.52 11.43 0.29
N ASN A 227 1.72 12.14 -0.80
CA ASN A 227 1.56 13.58 -0.81
C ASN A 227 0.05 13.91 -0.91
N LEU A 228 -0.66 13.75 0.22
CA LEU A 228 -2.04 14.13 0.34
C LEU A 228 -2.11 15.66 0.46
N THR A 229 -2.35 16.34 -0.66
CA THR A 229 -2.89 17.69 -0.55
C THR A 229 -4.39 17.52 -0.30
N ALA A 230 -4.87 17.98 0.85
CA ALA A 230 -6.28 18.02 1.15
C ALA A 230 -7.01 18.74 0.00
N GLY A 231 -7.71 17.99 -0.81
CA GLY A 231 -8.62 18.52 -1.80
C GLY A 231 -9.71 19.27 -1.03
N GLY A 232 -10.04 20.49 -1.47
CA GLY A 232 -10.98 21.38 -0.80
C GLY A 232 -12.26 20.66 -0.39
N LYS A 233 -12.86 21.11 0.71
CA LYS A 233 -14.05 20.57 1.43
C LYS A 233 -14.93 19.67 0.56
N GLY A 234 -14.74 18.36 0.66
CA GLY A 234 -15.40 17.39 -0.20
C GLY A 234 -16.90 17.32 0.10
N LYS A 235 -17.67 18.22 -0.51
CA LYS A 235 -19.11 18.08 -0.56
C LYS A 235 -19.39 16.74 -1.24
N LYS A 236 -20.06 15.80 -0.54
CA LYS A 236 -20.52 14.54 -1.14
C LYS A 236 -21.22 14.89 -2.47
N ILE A 237 -20.63 14.46 -3.57
CA ILE A 237 -21.20 14.68 -4.90
C ILE A 237 -22.02 13.43 -5.21
N GLY A 238 -23.32 13.60 -5.34
CA GLY A 238 -24.20 12.56 -5.85
C GLY A 238 -24.04 12.47 -7.37
N GLY A 239 -23.82 11.28 -7.88
CA GLY A 239 -23.76 11.00 -9.31
C GLY A 239 -22.46 10.31 -9.72
N ASN A 240 -22.58 9.35 -10.64
CA ASN A 240 -21.44 8.67 -11.23
C ASN A 240 -20.84 9.59 -12.30
N PRO A 241 -19.58 10.07 -12.16
CA PRO A 241 -18.98 10.82 -13.26
C PRO A 241 -18.80 9.87 -14.44
N SER A 242 -19.16 10.33 -15.63
CA SER A 242 -18.98 9.56 -16.88
C SER A 242 -17.50 9.40 -17.16
N LEU A 243 -16.90 8.35 -16.61
CA LEU A 243 -15.54 7.92 -16.95
C LEU A 243 -15.60 7.21 -18.30
N ARG A 244 -14.67 7.54 -19.22
CA ARG A 244 -14.69 6.99 -20.58
C ARG A 244 -14.54 5.46 -20.56
N ARG A 245 -15.50 4.74 -21.18
CA ARG A 245 -15.50 3.28 -21.29
C ARG A 245 -14.45 2.79 -22.30
N GLY A 246 -13.69 1.78 -21.90
CA GLY A 246 -12.93 0.92 -22.79
C GLY A 246 -13.54 -0.48 -22.81
N ASN A 247 -13.64 -1.10 -24.00
CA ASN A 247 -14.29 -2.42 -24.16
C ASN A 247 -13.38 -3.61 -23.86
N ALA A 248 -12.08 -3.42 -23.64
CA ALA A 248 -11.16 -4.51 -23.32
C ALA A 248 -10.94 -4.62 -21.82
N PRO A 249 -10.98 -5.83 -21.22
CA PRO A 249 -10.66 -6.01 -19.82
C PRO A 249 -9.20 -5.57 -19.54
N LEU A 250 -9.02 -4.72 -18.55
CA LEU A 250 -7.70 -4.25 -18.14
C LEU A 250 -7.14 -5.13 -17.03
N ALA A 251 -5.82 -5.35 -17.04
CA ALA A 251 -5.08 -5.94 -15.92
C ALA A 251 -4.00 -4.93 -15.51
N VAL A 252 -4.13 -4.37 -14.31
CA VAL A 252 -3.27 -3.28 -13.83
C VAL A 252 -2.83 -3.55 -12.40
N GLY A 253 -1.52 -3.41 -12.15
CA GLY A 253 -0.96 -3.35 -10.80
C GLY A 253 -1.13 -1.96 -10.19
N VAL A 254 -1.49 -1.90 -8.93
CA VAL A 254 -1.59 -0.66 -8.16
C VAL A 254 -0.82 -0.82 -6.87
N ILE A 255 0.25 -0.05 -6.71
CA ILE A 255 1.06 0.01 -5.50
C ILE A 255 0.68 1.31 -4.77
N ASP A 256 -0.15 1.18 -3.72
CA ASP A 256 -0.82 2.31 -3.06
C ASP A 256 -1.33 1.89 -1.67
N THR A 257 -2.27 2.63 -1.09
CA THR A 257 -3.08 2.18 0.05
C THR A 257 -4.08 1.11 -0.38
N ALA A 258 -4.73 0.47 0.58
CA ALA A 258 -5.76 -0.53 0.30
C ALA A 258 -6.88 0.01 -0.60
N VAL A 259 -7.40 -0.87 -1.47
CA VAL A 259 -8.59 -0.60 -2.28
C VAL A 259 -9.78 -1.28 -1.62
N THR A 260 -10.79 -0.52 -1.23
CA THR A 260 -12.03 -1.06 -0.64
C THR A 260 -13.12 -1.26 -1.69
N ASN A 261 -14.11 -2.07 -1.31
CA ASN A 261 -15.33 -2.21 -2.10
C ASN A 261 -16.03 -0.87 -2.25
N HIS A 262 -16.34 -0.49 -3.49
CA HIS A 262 -17.03 0.76 -3.82
C HIS A 262 -17.90 0.57 -5.06
N ALA A 263 -19.03 1.30 -5.13
CA ALA A 263 -19.95 1.22 -6.27
C ALA A 263 -19.27 1.58 -7.61
N ALA A 264 -18.30 2.50 -7.60
CA ALA A 264 -17.50 2.83 -8.78
C ALA A 264 -16.61 1.69 -9.29
N LEU A 265 -16.39 0.67 -8.48
CA LEU A 265 -15.60 -0.52 -8.80
C LEU A 265 -16.49 -1.75 -9.05
N SER A 266 -17.82 -1.56 -9.18
CA SER A 266 -18.74 -2.64 -9.55
C SER A 266 -18.34 -3.20 -10.92
N GLY A 267 -18.08 -4.51 -11.00
CA GLY A 267 -17.54 -5.13 -12.22
C GLY A 267 -16.01 -5.13 -12.33
N THR A 268 -15.30 -4.53 -11.38
CA THR A 268 -13.83 -4.60 -11.25
C THR A 268 -13.46 -5.70 -10.27
N ARG A 269 -12.60 -6.62 -10.70
CA ARG A 269 -12.01 -7.63 -9.81
C ARG A 269 -10.82 -7.01 -9.08
N ILE A 270 -10.86 -7.01 -7.76
CA ILE A 270 -9.73 -6.60 -6.92
C ILE A 270 -9.03 -7.85 -6.39
N VAL A 271 -7.73 -7.95 -6.64
CA VAL A 271 -6.83 -8.96 -6.06
C VAL A 271 -5.88 -8.20 -5.15
N SER A 272 -5.96 -8.44 -3.85
CA SER A 272 -5.22 -7.64 -2.85
C SER A 272 -4.01 -8.39 -2.30
N TRP A 273 -2.95 -7.65 -2.05
CA TRP A 273 -1.78 -8.04 -1.29
C TRP A 273 -1.48 -7.00 -0.21
N GLN A 274 -0.97 -7.47 0.91
CA GLN A 274 -0.42 -6.64 1.98
C GLN A 274 0.77 -7.37 2.61
N ASP A 275 1.69 -6.64 3.17
CA ASP A 275 2.97 -7.14 3.66
C ASP A 275 2.92 -8.00 4.95
N GLY A 276 1.74 -8.44 5.36
CA GLY A 276 1.53 -9.27 6.54
C GLY A 276 1.69 -8.55 7.88
N LEU A 277 2.00 -7.27 7.88
CA LEU A 277 2.16 -6.44 9.08
C LEU A 277 1.01 -5.45 9.16
N GLN A 278 0.15 -5.56 10.18
CA GLN A 278 -0.95 -4.66 10.57
C GLN A 278 -1.87 -4.11 9.44
N PRO A 279 -3.14 -3.88 9.66
CA PRO A 279 -4.01 -3.23 8.67
C PRO A 279 -3.39 -1.90 8.27
N GLY A 280 -3.20 -1.72 6.95
CA GLY A 280 -2.58 -0.52 6.39
C GLY A 280 -3.41 0.74 6.60
N ALA A 281 -2.83 1.89 6.26
CA ALA A 281 -3.51 3.18 6.26
C ALA A 281 -4.85 3.14 5.51
N PRO A 282 -5.82 3.96 5.90
CA PRO A 282 -7.14 3.98 5.29
C PRO A 282 -7.12 4.07 3.77
N SER A 283 -8.04 3.38 3.18
CA SER A 283 -8.16 3.03 1.76
C SER A 283 -8.64 4.16 0.83
N ALA A 284 -8.75 5.40 1.31
CA ALA A 284 -9.33 6.49 0.52
C ALA A 284 -8.54 6.78 -0.77
N HIS A 285 -7.20 6.85 -0.68
CA HIS A 285 -6.34 7.19 -1.81
C HIS A 285 -6.30 6.07 -2.86
N GLY A 286 -5.98 4.84 -2.45
CA GLY A 286 -5.93 3.69 -3.36
C GLY A 286 -7.28 3.38 -4.01
N THR A 287 -8.40 3.57 -3.27
CA THR A 287 -9.75 3.42 -3.82
C THR A 287 -10.05 4.47 -4.89
N ALA A 288 -9.65 5.73 -4.67
CA ALA A 288 -9.80 6.79 -5.67
C ALA A 288 -8.97 6.49 -6.93
N VAL A 289 -7.68 6.15 -6.76
CA VAL A 289 -6.78 5.75 -7.86
C VAL A 289 -7.34 4.57 -8.64
N ALA A 290 -7.78 3.51 -7.94
CA ALA A 290 -8.36 2.33 -8.58
C ALA A 290 -9.62 2.67 -9.39
N SER A 291 -10.49 3.57 -8.88
CA SER A 291 -11.70 3.99 -9.58
C SER A 291 -11.41 4.78 -10.86
N LEU A 292 -10.33 5.56 -10.87
CA LEU A 292 -9.88 6.30 -12.07
C LEU A 292 -9.28 5.35 -13.12
N ILE A 293 -8.55 4.30 -12.70
CA ILE A 293 -8.03 3.28 -13.63
C ILE A 293 -9.15 2.45 -14.23
N ALA A 294 -10.06 1.95 -13.39
CA ALA A 294 -11.16 1.10 -13.82
C ALA A 294 -12.10 1.83 -14.77
N GLY A 295 -12.39 3.09 -14.49
CA GLY A 295 -13.42 3.82 -15.22
C GLY A 295 -14.75 3.07 -15.13
N GLU A 296 -15.52 3.05 -16.25
CA GLU A 296 -16.76 2.25 -16.38
C GLU A 296 -16.52 0.88 -17.07
N GLY A 297 -15.26 0.43 -17.18
CA GLY A 297 -14.90 -0.81 -17.87
C GLY A 297 -14.70 -2.00 -16.94
N GLN A 298 -14.57 -3.19 -17.53
CA GLN A 298 -14.13 -4.38 -16.80
C GLN A 298 -12.61 -4.28 -16.57
N ALA A 299 -12.19 -4.40 -15.31
CA ALA A 299 -10.78 -4.41 -14.96
C ALA A 299 -10.47 -5.46 -13.89
N THR A 300 -9.25 -5.98 -13.90
CA THR A 300 -8.65 -6.66 -12.76
C THR A 300 -7.55 -5.76 -12.22
N ILE A 301 -7.70 -5.31 -10.99
CA ILE A 301 -6.72 -4.49 -10.29
C ILE A 301 -6.01 -5.36 -9.27
N TYR A 302 -4.70 -5.48 -9.41
CA TYR A 302 -3.80 -6.13 -8.47
C TYR A 302 -3.29 -5.06 -7.50
N SER A 303 -3.98 -4.94 -6.39
CA SER A 303 -3.76 -3.89 -5.38
C SER A 303 -2.76 -4.34 -4.32
N ALA A 304 -1.59 -3.76 -4.31
CA ALA A 304 -0.63 -3.92 -3.23
C ALA A 304 -0.79 -2.77 -2.22
N ASN A 305 -1.31 -3.09 -1.03
CA ASN A 305 -1.40 -2.15 0.08
C ASN A 305 -0.06 -2.12 0.81
N ILE A 306 0.68 -1.03 0.62
CA ILE A 306 2.03 -0.85 1.16
C ILE A 306 2.11 0.18 2.28
N PHE A 307 1.06 0.95 2.52
CA PHE A 307 1.09 2.05 3.47
C PHE A 307 0.61 1.63 4.85
N ARG A 308 1.29 2.16 5.86
CA ARG A 308 1.03 2.04 7.29
C ARG A 308 0.81 3.41 7.89
N GLY A 309 0.52 3.46 9.19
CA GLY A 309 0.30 4.70 9.92
C GLY A 309 -1.15 5.17 9.85
N SER A 310 -1.38 6.41 10.25
CA SER A 310 -2.73 7.00 10.25
C SER A 310 -3.16 7.48 8.86
N ALA A 311 -4.46 7.77 8.70
CA ALA A 311 -5.01 8.36 7.48
C ALA A 311 -4.34 9.67 7.08
N SER A 312 -3.94 10.47 8.07
CA SER A 312 -3.28 11.76 7.87
C SER A 312 -1.77 11.66 7.63
N ARG A 313 -1.15 10.53 8.02
CA ARG A 313 0.30 10.29 7.90
C ARG A 313 0.60 8.87 7.43
N PRO A 314 0.17 8.49 6.22
CA PRO A 314 0.50 7.18 5.67
C PRO A 314 1.96 7.17 5.21
N PHE A 315 2.68 6.11 5.58
CA PHE A 315 4.08 5.92 5.17
C PHE A 315 4.37 4.47 4.78
N THR A 316 5.41 4.28 4.02
CA THR A 316 5.95 2.98 3.63
C THR A 316 7.47 3.05 3.55
N SER A 317 8.14 1.95 3.25
CA SER A 317 9.59 1.91 3.10
C SER A 317 10.02 1.21 1.81
N ALA A 318 11.27 1.43 1.41
CA ALA A 318 11.82 0.96 0.14
C ALA A 318 11.75 -0.57 -0.01
N ASP A 319 11.96 -1.33 1.05
CA ASP A 319 11.86 -2.78 1.11
C ASP A 319 10.43 -3.26 0.80
N VAL A 320 9.41 -2.65 1.42
CA VAL A 320 8.00 -2.98 1.18
C VAL A 320 7.56 -2.63 -0.25
N ILE A 321 8.05 -1.51 -0.81
CA ILE A 321 7.79 -1.17 -2.21
C ILE A 321 8.41 -2.23 -3.16
N ALA A 322 9.61 -2.74 -2.84
CA ALA A 322 10.27 -3.78 -3.61
C ALA A 322 9.47 -5.09 -3.63
N GLU A 323 8.93 -5.51 -2.49
CA GLU A 323 8.08 -6.69 -2.37
C GLU A 323 6.76 -6.53 -3.13
N ALA A 324 6.11 -5.37 -3.02
CA ALA A 324 4.89 -5.05 -3.74
C ALA A 324 5.10 -5.03 -5.26
N LEU A 325 6.25 -4.53 -5.72
CA LEU A 325 6.63 -4.58 -7.13
C LEU A 325 6.76 -6.03 -7.60
N GLU A 326 7.54 -6.85 -6.89
CA GLU A 326 7.73 -8.26 -7.20
C GLU A 326 6.40 -9.02 -7.24
N TRP A 327 5.54 -8.80 -6.24
CA TRP A 327 4.22 -9.43 -6.21
C TRP A 327 3.39 -9.07 -7.44
N ASN A 328 3.35 -7.78 -7.83
CA ASN A 328 2.64 -7.34 -9.03
C ASN A 328 3.20 -8.00 -10.30
N LEU A 329 4.53 -8.09 -10.41
CA LEU A 329 5.19 -8.75 -11.54
C LEU A 329 4.84 -10.24 -11.58
N ALA A 330 4.77 -10.91 -10.43
CA ALA A 330 4.38 -12.32 -10.32
C ALA A 330 2.92 -12.57 -10.73
N GLN A 331 2.03 -11.57 -10.62
CA GLN A 331 0.68 -11.66 -11.17
C GLN A 331 0.64 -11.53 -12.71
N GLY A 332 1.76 -11.29 -13.35
CA GLY A 332 1.85 -11.15 -14.81
C GLY A 332 1.31 -9.83 -15.35
N VAL A 333 1.07 -8.82 -14.50
CA VAL A 333 0.60 -7.51 -14.97
C VAL A 333 1.67 -6.80 -15.78
N GLN A 334 1.27 -6.16 -16.86
CA GLN A 334 2.19 -5.47 -17.77
C GLN A 334 2.31 -3.98 -17.48
N THR A 335 1.36 -3.41 -16.74
CA THR A 335 1.32 -1.98 -16.42
C THR A 335 1.05 -1.80 -14.93
N ILE A 336 1.92 -1.06 -14.25
CA ILE A 336 1.87 -0.84 -12.80
C ILE A 336 1.79 0.66 -12.52
N ASN A 337 0.79 1.06 -11.72
CA ASN A 337 0.60 2.41 -11.21
C ASN A 337 1.28 2.58 -9.85
N MET A 338 2.09 3.61 -9.71
CA MET A 338 2.75 3.99 -8.47
C MET A 338 2.44 5.47 -8.15
N SER A 339 1.28 5.70 -7.50
CA SER A 339 0.83 7.05 -7.11
C SER A 339 1.49 7.52 -5.80
N LEU A 340 2.79 7.34 -5.68
CA LEU A 340 3.62 7.70 -4.53
C LEU A 340 4.88 8.43 -4.97
N ALA A 341 5.51 9.16 -4.05
CA ALA A 341 6.74 9.88 -4.31
C ALA A 341 7.63 9.92 -3.05
N GLY A 342 8.94 9.95 -3.27
CA GLY A 342 9.92 10.04 -2.19
C GLY A 342 11.34 10.27 -2.71
N PRO A 343 12.35 10.05 -1.85
CA PRO A 343 13.74 10.21 -2.21
C PRO A 343 14.22 9.12 -3.18
N ARG A 344 15.38 9.37 -3.76
CA ARG A 344 16.08 8.34 -4.54
C ARG A 344 16.50 7.19 -3.63
N ASN A 345 16.32 5.96 -4.11
CA ASN A 345 16.84 4.75 -3.46
C ASN A 345 17.45 3.82 -4.49
N ALA A 346 18.70 3.43 -4.29
CA ALA A 346 19.45 2.65 -5.27
C ALA A 346 18.86 1.24 -5.50
N ILE A 347 18.24 0.63 -4.47
CA ILE A 347 17.57 -0.66 -4.58
C ILE A 347 16.35 -0.53 -5.47
N LEU A 348 15.46 0.44 -5.19
CA LEU A 348 14.27 0.68 -6.00
C LEU A 348 14.62 1.10 -7.44
N ASP A 349 15.62 1.98 -7.62
CA ASP A 349 16.14 2.35 -8.95
C ASP A 349 16.49 1.10 -9.76
N ARG A 350 17.21 0.17 -9.14
CA ARG A 350 17.65 -1.04 -9.82
C ARG A 350 16.49 -1.98 -10.13
N LEU A 351 15.61 -2.25 -9.17
CA LEU A 351 14.48 -3.16 -9.35
C LEU A 351 13.50 -2.64 -10.40
N ILE A 352 13.21 -1.34 -10.39
CA ILE A 352 12.33 -0.71 -11.37
C ILE A 352 12.94 -0.77 -12.77
N ARG A 353 14.24 -0.50 -12.92
CA ARG A 353 14.94 -0.66 -14.22
C ARG A 353 14.92 -2.10 -14.71
N ASP A 354 15.11 -3.06 -13.81
CA ASP A 354 15.05 -4.48 -14.14
C ASP A 354 13.63 -4.88 -14.60
N ALA A 355 12.57 -4.35 -13.98
CA ALA A 355 11.17 -4.54 -14.41
C ALA A 355 10.91 -3.91 -15.79
N VAL A 356 11.35 -2.68 -16.00
CA VAL A 356 11.24 -1.98 -17.31
C VAL A 356 12.00 -2.74 -18.41
N ALA A 357 13.20 -3.22 -18.14
CA ALA A 357 13.99 -4.02 -19.06
C ALA A 357 13.32 -5.35 -19.45
N ARG A 358 12.49 -5.91 -18.56
CA ARG A 358 11.64 -7.08 -18.82
C ARG A 358 10.35 -6.76 -19.57
N GLY A 359 10.14 -5.50 -19.94
CA GLY A 359 9.00 -5.07 -20.75
C GLY A 359 7.76 -4.67 -19.95
N HIS A 360 7.89 -4.49 -18.63
CA HIS A 360 6.82 -3.90 -17.84
C HIS A 360 6.79 -2.37 -18.00
N THR A 361 5.59 -1.81 -17.92
CA THR A 361 5.38 -0.36 -17.95
C THR A 361 5.11 0.12 -16.54
N ILE A 362 5.97 0.98 -16.01
CA ILE A 362 5.79 1.62 -14.71
C ILE A 362 5.35 3.06 -14.94
N VAL A 363 4.25 3.45 -14.32
CA VAL A 363 3.68 4.80 -14.40
C VAL A 363 3.67 5.40 -13.00
N ALA A 364 4.27 6.56 -12.81
CA ALA A 364 4.43 7.13 -11.49
C ALA A 364 4.11 8.63 -11.44
N ALA A 365 3.64 9.06 -10.26
CA ALA A 365 3.32 10.45 -9.97
C ALA A 365 4.58 11.32 -9.93
N ALA A 366 4.56 12.45 -10.63
CA ALA A 366 5.70 13.37 -10.72
C ALA A 366 6.14 13.99 -9.37
N GLY A 367 5.26 13.96 -8.37
CA GLY A 367 5.46 14.58 -7.06
C GLY A 367 4.70 15.90 -6.91
N ASN A 368 4.46 16.28 -5.64
CA ASN A 368 3.71 17.48 -5.26
C ASN A 368 4.54 18.40 -4.34
N GLY A 369 5.87 18.38 -4.48
CA GLY A 369 6.80 19.18 -3.70
C GLY A 369 6.99 20.62 -4.21
N GLY A 370 6.37 20.95 -5.34
CA GLY A 370 6.48 22.26 -5.99
C GLY A 370 7.50 22.30 -7.14
N PRO A 371 7.50 23.41 -7.89
CA PRO A 371 8.26 23.54 -9.12
C PRO A 371 9.79 23.51 -8.94
N THR A 372 10.29 23.79 -7.74
CA THR A 372 11.71 23.79 -7.39
C THR A 372 12.13 22.57 -6.58
N ALA A 373 11.19 21.65 -6.28
CA ALA A 373 11.52 20.44 -5.55
C ALA A 373 12.46 19.54 -6.36
N PRO A 374 13.33 18.76 -5.68
CA PRO A 374 14.17 17.78 -6.36
C PRO A 374 13.31 16.73 -7.09
N PRO A 375 13.89 16.01 -8.07
CA PRO A 375 13.20 14.93 -8.76
C PRO A 375 12.63 13.91 -7.77
N ALA A 376 11.37 13.54 -7.95
CA ALA A 376 10.68 12.56 -7.11
C ALA A 376 10.82 11.15 -7.67
N TYR A 377 11.01 10.17 -6.80
CA TYR A 377 11.14 8.76 -7.16
C TYR A 377 9.92 7.97 -6.67
N PRO A 378 9.45 7.00 -7.48
CA PRO A 378 10.10 6.37 -8.62
C PRO A 378 9.94 7.08 -9.97
N ALA A 379 9.20 8.18 -10.08
CA ALA A 379 8.94 8.86 -11.35
C ALA A 379 10.22 9.25 -12.12
N ALA A 380 11.27 9.65 -11.41
CA ALA A 380 12.54 10.06 -12.00
C ALA A 380 13.47 8.88 -12.40
N VAL A 381 13.06 7.63 -12.18
CA VAL A 381 13.82 6.46 -12.64
C VAL A 381 13.73 6.38 -14.18
N PRO A 382 14.86 6.27 -14.90
CA PRO A 382 14.83 6.12 -16.35
C PRO A 382 13.97 4.95 -16.84
N GLY A 383 13.06 5.23 -17.77
CA GLY A 383 12.11 4.27 -18.32
C GLY A 383 10.75 4.28 -17.64
N VAL A 384 10.59 4.94 -16.52
CA VAL A 384 9.29 5.20 -15.88
C VAL A 384 8.56 6.30 -16.66
N VAL A 385 7.24 6.14 -16.80
CA VAL A 385 6.36 7.17 -17.34
C VAL A 385 5.93 8.09 -16.18
N ALA A 386 6.57 9.24 -16.09
CA ALA A 386 6.30 10.24 -15.06
C ALA A 386 5.13 11.16 -15.46
N VAL A 387 4.13 11.27 -14.61
CA VAL A 387 2.90 12.00 -14.91
C VAL A 387 2.75 13.21 -14.02
N THR A 388 2.65 14.39 -14.62
CA THR A 388 2.29 15.63 -13.94
C THR A 388 0.78 15.90 -14.02
N ALA A 389 0.27 16.81 -13.18
CA ALA A 389 -1.15 17.12 -13.09
C ALA A 389 -1.49 18.48 -13.70
N VAL A 390 -2.64 18.56 -14.39
CA VAL A 390 -3.23 19.81 -14.84
C VAL A 390 -4.65 19.97 -14.31
N ASP A 391 -5.10 21.23 -14.25
CA ASP A 391 -6.48 21.61 -13.95
C ASP A 391 -7.37 21.62 -15.22
N LYS A 392 -8.65 21.98 -15.05
CA LYS A 392 -9.63 22.09 -16.15
C LYS A 392 -9.27 23.16 -17.19
N ASP A 393 -8.45 24.14 -16.83
CA ASP A 393 -7.97 25.22 -17.70
C ASP A 393 -6.58 24.87 -18.30
N LEU A 394 -6.14 23.61 -18.14
CA LEU A 394 -4.86 23.05 -18.61
C LEU A 394 -3.62 23.69 -18.00
N LYS A 395 -3.78 24.36 -16.87
CA LYS A 395 -2.66 24.88 -16.11
C LYS A 395 -2.08 23.77 -15.24
N VAL A 396 -0.74 23.70 -15.21
CA VAL A 396 -0.07 22.76 -14.34
C VAL A 396 -0.43 22.99 -12.87
N TYR A 397 -0.65 21.92 -12.14
CA TYR A 397 -0.88 21.97 -10.70
C TYR A 397 0.26 22.72 -10.01
N ARG A 398 -0.10 23.77 -9.22
CA ARG A 398 0.88 24.71 -8.64
C ARG A 398 1.98 24.04 -7.80
N TYR A 399 1.68 22.90 -7.17
CA TYR A 399 2.62 22.13 -6.38
C TYR A 399 3.23 20.94 -7.12
N ALA A 400 2.91 20.73 -8.39
CA ALA A 400 3.56 19.66 -9.15
C ALA A 400 5.06 19.94 -9.30
N ASN A 401 5.87 18.89 -9.13
CA ASN A 401 7.29 18.95 -9.43
C ASN A 401 7.49 19.18 -10.94
N ARG A 402 8.60 19.80 -11.30
CA ARG A 402 9.04 20.01 -12.68
C ARG A 402 10.39 19.37 -12.91
N GLY A 403 10.73 19.14 -14.16
CA GLY A 403 12.05 18.63 -14.54
C GLY A 403 12.03 17.73 -15.76
N ARG A 404 13.21 17.42 -16.26
CA ARG A 404 13.43 16.63 -17.49
C ARG A 404 12.87 15.20 -17.43
N TYR A 405 12.53 14.72 -16.25
CA TYR A 405 11.95 13.38 -16.07
C TYR A 405 10.44 13.33 -16.35
N ILE A 406 9.76 14.47 -16.39
CA ILE A 406 8.32 14.53 -16.69
C ILE A 406 8.07 13.98 -18.09
N THR A 407 7.20 12.98 -18.20
CA THR A 407 6.88 12.37 -19.48
C THR A 407 5.66 13.02 -20.13
N VAL A 408 4.55 13.09 -19.39
CA VAL A 408 3.28 13.66 -19.88
C VAL A 408 2.50 14.31 -18.75
N ALA A 409 1.49 15.07 -19.10
CA ALA A 409 0.50 15.64 -18.23
C ALA A 409 -0.84 14.90 -18.36
N ALA A 410 -1.63 14.88 -17.28
CA ALA A 410 -3.01 14.42 -17.31
C ALA A 410 -3.87 15.22 -16.32
N PRO A 411 -5.23 15.18 -16.42
CA PRO A 411 -6.10 15.80 -15.44
C PRO A 411 -5.83 15.28 -14.03
N GLY A 412 -5.55 16.17 -13.07
CA GLY A 412 -5.20 15.79 -11.70
C GLY A 412 -5.57 16.83 -10.65
N VAL A 413 -6.35 17.87 -11.02
CA VAL A 413 -6.84 18.91 -10.10
C VAL A 413 -8.35 18.87 -10.06
N ASP A 414 -8.94 18.84 -8.87
CA ASP A 414 -10.39 18.74 -8.65
C ASP A 414 -11.05 17.50 -9.31
N ILE A 415 -10.32 16.41 -9.39
CA ILE A 415 -10.79 15.18 -10.03
C ILE A 415 -11.82 14.49 -9.14
N ILE A 416 -12.99 14.18 -9.70
CA ILE A 416 -14.01 13.40 -8.99
C ILE A 416 -13.65 11.93 -9.06
N ALA A 417 -13.46 11.31 -7.92
CA ALA A 417 -13.14 9.87 -7.80
C ALA A 417 -13.87 9.23 -6.61
N ALA A 418 -13.81 7.91 -6.53
CA ALA A 418 -14.43 7.15 -5.44
C ALA A 418 -13.80 7.54 -4.09
N ARG A 419 -14.66 7.79 -3.10
CA ARG A 419 -14.26 8.05 -1.71
C ARG A 419 -14.64 6.86 -0.84
N ALA A 420 -13.67 6.22 -0.21
CA ALA A 420 -13.97 5.22 0.80
C ALA A 420 -14.55 5.88 2.08
N PRO A 421 -15.50 5.25 2.80
CA PRO A 421 -16.14 3.98 2.47
C PRO A 421 -17.26 4.07 1.43
N GLY A 422 -17.64 5.25 0.93
CA GLY A 422 -18.69 5.38 -0.08
C GLY A 422 -18.87 6.82 -0.59
N GLY A 423 -19.52 6.94 -1.76
CA GLY A 423 -19.73 8.21 -2.45
C GLY A 423 -18.51 8.67 -3.24
N TYR A 424 -18.48 9.94 -3.62
CA TYR A 424 -17.42 10.54 -4.43
C TYR A 424 -16.91 11.81 -3.76
N ALA A 425 -15.65 12.14 -3.99
CA ALA A 425 -15.03 13.38 -3.56
C ALA A 425 -14.17 13.98 -4.67
N ARG A 426 -13.74 15.23 -4.48
CA ARG A 426 -12.74 15.88 -5.33
C ARG A 426 -11.36 15.63 -4.77
N PHE A 427 -10.46 15.25 -5.64
CA PHE A 427 -9.07 14.96 -5.30
C PHE A 427 -8.14 15.81 -6.17
N THR A 428 -7.01 16.22 -5.61
CA THR A 428 -6.00 17.01 -6.30
C THR A 428 -4.61 16.48 -6.04
N GLY A 429 -3.80 16.33 -7.09
CA GLY A 429 -2.42 15.91 -7.03
C GLY A 429 -1.99 15.07 -8.24
N THR A 430 -0.69 14.95 -8.45
CA THR A 430 -0.11 14.12 -9.52
C THR A 430 -0.49 12.64 -9.37
N SER A 431 -0.81 12.20 -8.14
CA SER A 431 -1.33 10.86 -7.83
C SER A 431 -2.66 10.56 -8.54
N PHE A 432 -3.49 11.57 -8.81
CA PHE A 432 -4.79 11.42 -9.49
C PHE A 432 -4.70 11.67 -11.00
N ALA A 433 -3.61 12.25 -11.48
CA ALA A 433 -3.29 12.31 -12.91
C ALA A 433 -2.72 10.98 -13.43
N THR A 434 -1.89 10.32 -12.64
CA THR A 434 -1.20 9.07 -12.97
C THR A 434 -2.14 7.94 -13.44
N PRO A 435 -3.28 7.66 -12.78
CA PRO A 435 -4.21 6.59 -13.18
C PRO A 435 -4.81 6.77 -14.58
N HIS A 436 -4.99 7.99 -15.07
CA HIS A 436 -5.47 8.23 -16.45
C HIS A 436 -4.47 7.71 -17.48
N VAL A 437 -3.19 8.03 -17.30
CA VAL A 437 -2.10 7.56 -18.16
C VAL A 437 -1.88 6.06 -18.01
N THR A 438 -2.00 5.55 -16.78
CA THR A 438 -1.92 4.10 -16.50
C THR A 438 -3.00 3.34 -17.27
N ALA A 439 -4.26 3.80 -17.23
CA ALA A 439 -5.36 3.19 -17.95
C ALA A 439 -5.15 3.26 -19.48
N TRP A 440 -4.63 4.37 -19.98
CA TRP A 440 -4.31 4.52 -21.41
C TRP A 440 -3.25 3.50 -21.85
N LEU A 441 -2.14 3.40 -21.11
CA LEU A 441 -1.06 2.46 -21.38
C LEU A 441 -1.50 1.00 -21.22
N ALA A 442 -2.29 0.69 -20.21
CA ALA A 442 -2.84 -0.66 -20.04
C ALA A 442 -3.72 -1.09 -21.21
N ARG A 443 -4.55 -0.19 -21.76
CA ARG A 443 -5.33 -0.45 -22.98
C ARG A 443 -4.43 -0.70 -24.20
N CYS A 444 -3.40 0.11 -24.37
CA CYS A 444 -2.43 -0.09 -25.44
C CYS A 444 -1.74 -1.45 -25.34
N ARG A 445 -1.34 -1.85 -24.13
CA ARG A 445 -0.73 -3.15 -23.82
C ARG A 445 -1.68 -4.32 -24.05
N ALA A 446 -2.94 -4.19 -23.64
CA ALA A 446 -3.99 -5.18 -23.88
C ALA A 446 -4.25 -5.42 -25.37
N GLY A 447 -3.99 -4.44 -26.22
CA GLY A 447 -3.98 -4.55 -27.68
C GLY A 447 -2.76 -5.27 -28.27
N GLY A 448 -1.89 -5.86 -27.44
CA GLY A 448 -0.71 -6.65 -27.87
C GLY A 448 0.53 -5.83 -28.22
N ALA A 449 0.50 -4.50 -28.08
CA ALA A 449 1.67 -3.67 -28.33
C ALA A 449 2.74 -3.78 -27.24
N SER A 450 4.01 -3.66 -27.57
CA SER A 450 5.11 -3.67 -26.60
C SER A 450 5.14 -2.39 -25.75
N ALA A 451 5.82 -2.43 -24.58
CA ALA A 451 5.98 -1.25 -23.73
C ALA A 451 6.66 -0.07 -24.48
N PRO A 452 7.77 -0.24 -25.22
CA PRO A 452 8.35 0.83 -26.01
C PRO A 452 7.38 1.39 -27.04
N THR A 453 6.62 0.54 -27.74
CA THR A 453 5.61 0.97 -28.73
C THR A 453 4.50 1.78 -28.09
N CYS A 454 4.00 1.36 -26.91
CA CYS A 454 2.95 2.09 -26.21
C CYS A 454 3.47 3.43 -25.67
N ASN A 455 4.69 3.47 -25.15
CA ASN A 455 5.32 4.72 -24.68
C ASN A 455 5.54 5.71 -25.81
N GLU A 456 5.93 5.23 -26.99
CA GLU A 456 6.08 6.09 -28.16
C GLU A 456 4.73 6.61 -28.66
N ARG A 457 3.70 5.76 -28.75
CA ARG A 457 2.33 6.18 -29.07
C ARG A 457 1.79 7.19 -28.08
N LEU A 458 2.07 7.01 -26.77
CA LEU A 458 1.69 7.96 -25.74
C LEU A 458 2.24 9.36 -26.04
N ARG A 459 3.54 9.46 -26.36
CA ARG A 459 4.20 10.73 -26.69
C ARG A 459 3.60 11.36 -27.94
N GLN A 460 3.34 10.56 -28.97
CA GLN A 460 2.78 11.03 -30.25
C GLN A 460 1.33 11.48 -30.14
N THR A 461 0.55 10.91 -29.21
CA THR A 461 -0.85 11.27 -29.00
C THR A 461 -1.02 12.40 -27.98
N ALA A 462 0.02 12.73 -27.22
CA ALA A 462 -0.01 13.82 -26.27
C ALA A 462 -0.26 15.16 -26.99
N ARG A 463 -1.25 15.91 -26.50
CA ARG A 463 -1.50 17.26 -26.98
C ARG A 463 -0.49 18.20 -26.35
N ASP A 464 0.34 18.82 -27.19
CA ASP A 464 1.38 19.74 -26.76
C ASP A 464 0.81 20.90 -25.92
N LEU A 465 1.44 21.16 -24.79
CA LEU A 465 1.10 22.24 -23.86
C LEU A 465 2.39 22.97 -23.46
N GLY A 466 2.26 24.27 -23.21
CA GLY A 466 3.40 25.10 -22.79
C GLY A 466 4.32 25.49 -23.94
N THR A 467 5.60 25.25 -23.81
CA THR A 467 6.59 25.50 -24.87
C THR A 467 6.52 24.40 -25.91
N THR A 468 6.49 24.75 -27.19
CA THR A 468 6.37 23.79 -28.30
C THR A 468 7.38 22.64 -28.18
N GLY A 469 6.88 21.42 -28.23
CA GLY A 469 7.62 20.20 -28.07
C GLY A 469 7.77 19.80 -26.61
N PHE A 470 8.84 19.09 -26.29
CA PHE A 470 9.08 18.68 -24.89
C PHE A 470 9.46 19.86 -24.01
N ASP A 471 8.80 20.00 -22.86
CA ASP A 471 9.21 20.91 -21.80
C ASP A 471 9.20 20.27 -20.40
N GLU A 472 9.87 20.90 -19.43
CA GLU A 472 10.05 20.35 -18.06
C GLU A 472 8.80 20.47 -17.18
N THR A 473 7.71 21.10 -17.69
CA THR A 473 6.46 21.32 -16.97
C THR A 473 5.38 20.30 -17.36
N TYR A 474 5.21 20.10 -18.68
CA TYR A 474 4.15 19.24 -19.23
C TYR A 474 4.68 17.97 -19.92
N GLY A 475 6.02 17.81 -20.00
CA GLY A 475 6.64 16.73 -20.76
C GLY A 475 6.35 16.86 -22.26
N PHE A 476 5.81 15.81 -22.86
CA PHE A 476 5.34 15.81 -24.26
C PHE A 476 3.92 16.37 -24.43
N GLY A 477 3.24 16.73 -23.34
CA GLY A 477 1.90 17.30 -23.37
C GLY A 477 0.84 16.46 -22.65
N LEU A 478 -0.43 16.79 -22.88
CA LEU A 478 -1.61 16.27 -22.20
C LEU A 478 -2.08 14.95 -22.80
N ILE A 479 -2.35 14.00 -21.96
CA ILE A 479 -3.15 12.80 -22.21
C ILE A 479 -4.50 12.96 -21.47
N ASP A 480 -5.63 12.94 -22.20
CA ASP A 480 -7.00 13.10 -21.72
C ASP A 480 -7.93 11.92 -22.13
#